data_c7c0e88f48955a676d2f625476d0e440
#
_entry.id   c7c0e88f48955a676d2f625476d0e440
#
_cell.length_a   1.000
_cell.length_b   1.000
_cell.length_c   1.000
_cell.angle_alpha   90.00
_cell.angle_beta   90.00
_cell.angle_gamma   90.00
#
_symmetry.space_group_name_H-M   'P 1'
#
loop_
_entity.id
_entity.type
_entity.pdbx_description
1 polymer ?
#
loop_
_entity_poly.entity_id
_entity_poly.type
_entity_poly.pdbx_seq_one_letter_code
_entity_poly.pdbx_strand_id
1 'polypeptide(L)'
;VYWNRLQINMPLQADPTVVFAWKDFTIKRVTSKYTALNSPYNTYKNKGLPPGPISIVSGDVIDRVLNLERHKYIYFCAKADFSENHAFAVTYEEHMKNASDYQKALDQRKIH
;
A
#
# COMPACT_ATOMS: atom_id res chain seq x y z
N VAL A 1 -5.69 -0.99 7.98
CA VAL A 1 -6.09 -1.40 6.62
C VAL A 1 -5.61 -2.82 6.31
N TYR A 2 -4.32 -3.10 6.41
CA TYR A 2 -3.80 -4.44 6.08
C TYR A 2 -4.40 -5.54 6.96
N TRP A 3 -4.54 -5.28 8.27
CA TRP A 3 -5.20 -6.23 9.17
C TRP A 3 -6.63 -6.52 8.72
N ASN A 4 -7.39 -5.48 8.36
CA ASN A 4 -8.77 -5.63 7.89
C ASN A 4 -8.84 -6.42 6.59
N ARG A 5 -7.90 -6.20 5.66
CA ARG A 5 -7.80 -6.99 4.42
C ARG A 5 -7.50 -8.46 4.70
N LEU A 6 -6.62 -8.76 5.65
CA LEU A 6 -6.35 -10.14 6.04
C LEU A 6 -7.60 -10.83 6.57
N GLN A 7 -8.43 -10.12 7.36
CA GLN A 7 -9.67 -10.67 7.92
C GLN A 7 -10.69 -11.07 6.85
N ILE A 8 -10.76 -10.35 5.75
CA ILE A 8 -11.70 -10.61 4.64
C ILE A 8 -11.06 -11.34 3.46
N ASN A 9 -9.84 -11.85 3.62
CA ASN A 9 -9.09 -12.55 2.58
C ASN A 9 -8.89 -11.70 1.31
N MET A 10 -8.64 -10.42 1.48
CA MET A 10 -8.36 -9.47 0.40
C MET A 10 -6.85 -9.36 0.17
N PRO A 11 -6.36 -9.30 -1.09
CA PRO A 11 -4.95 -9.04 -1.36
C PRO A 11 -4.49 -7.76 -0.68
N LEU A 12 -3.29 -7.76 -0.09
CA LEU A 12 -2.79 -6.59 0.65
C LEU A 12 -2.47 -5.42 -0.28
N GLN A 13 -2.06 -5.68 -1.52
CA GLN A 13 -1.72 -4.66 -2.51
C GLN A 13 -0.75 -3.62 -1.96
N ALA A 14 0.29 -4.10 -1.30
CA ALA A 14 1.28 -3.26 -0.65
C ALA A 14 2.44 -2.96 -1.61
N ASP A 15 2.59 -1.70 -2.02
CA ASP A 15 3.64 -1.28 -2.95
C ASP A 15 5.06 -1.67 -2.50
N PRO A 16 5.44 -1.56 -1.21
CA PRO A 16 6.77 -2.00 -0.79
C PRO A 16 7.08 -3.47 -1.10
N THR A 17 6.09 -4.35 -1.13
CA THR A 17 6.30 -5.76 -1.49
C THR A 17 6.64 -5.92 -2.97
N VAL A 18 6.05 -5.08 -3.83
CA VAL A 18 6.35 -5.05 -5.27
C VAL A 18 7.77 -4.52 -5.51
N VAL A 19 8.14 -3.44 -4.86
CA VAL A 19 9.49 -2.88 -4.92
C VAL A 19 10.53 -3.93 -4.50
N PHE A 20 10.27 -4.65 -3.41
CA PHE A 20 11.14 -5.73 -2.95
C PHE A 20 11.25 -6.85 -3.99
N ALA A 21 10.13 -7.26 -4.59
CA ALA A 21 10.09 -8.33 -5.58
C ALA A 21 10.89 -7.99 -6.85
N TRP A 22 10.85 -6.73 -7.28
CA TRP A 22 11.63 -6.22 -8.40
C TRP A 22 13.12 -6.02 -8.06
N LYS A 23 13.46 -5.92 -6.76
CA LYS A 23 14.80 -5.60 -6.27
C LYS A 23 15.31 -4.26 -6.82
N ASP A 24 14.40 -3.33 -7.08
CA ASP A 24 14.71 -2.00 -7.60
C ASP A 24 14.13 -0.95 -6.66
N PHE A 25 14.95 -0.47 -5.75
CA PHE A 25 14.54 0.49 -4.72
C PHE A 25 14.52 1.93 -5.22
N THR A 26 14.78 2.14 -6.52
CA THR A 26 14.67 3.46 -7.16
C THR A 26 13.26 3.73 -7.70
N ILE A 27 12.36 2.75 -7.65
CA ILE A 27 10.98 2.89 -8.10
C ILE A 27 10.28 3.93 -7.22
N LYS A 28 9.81 5.03 -7.82
CA LYS A 28 9.10 6.10 -7.12
C LYS A 28 7.58 5.99 -7.25
N ARG A 29 7.10 5.31 -8.28
CA ARG A 29 5.70 5.20 -8.60
C ARG A 29 5.41 3.79 -9.10
N VAL A 30 4.64 3.03 -8.32
CA VAL A 30 4.26 1.65 -8.69
C VAL A 30 3.09 1.71 -9.66
N THR A 31 3.34 1.33 -10.90
CA THR A 31 2.34 1.31 -11.98
C THR A 31 1.96 -0.14 -12.32
N SER A 32 1.00 -0.32 -13.25
CA SER A 32 0.56 -1.65 -13.68
C SER A 32 1.71 -2.52 -14.20
N LYS A 33 2.74 -1.92 -14.79
CA LYS A 33 3.94 -2.64 -15.22
C LYS A 33 4.59 -3.39 -14.05
N TYR A 34 4.70 -2.74 -12.91
CA TYR A 34 5.35 -3.32 -11.72
C TYR A 34 4.44 -4.32 -11.01
N THR A 35 3.14 -4.02 -10.91
CA THR A 35 2.17 -4.90 -10.23
C THR A 35 1.86 -6.17 -11.01
N ALA A 36 2.28 -6.26 -12.27
CA ALA A 36 2.10 -7.45 -13.10
C ALA A 36 3.14 -8.55 -12.84
N LEU A 37 4.20 -8.28 -12.06
CA LEU A 37 5.27 -9.24 -11.82
C LEU A 37 4.75 -10.51 -11.14
N ASN A 38 5.11 -11.67 -11.68
CA ASN A 38 4.79 -12.95 -11.06
C ASN A 38 5.85 -13.31 -10.02
N SER A 39 5.59 -12.96 -8.77
CA SER A 39 6.46 -13.24 -7.63
C SER A 39 5.61 -13.56 -6.40
N PRO A 40 6.02 -14.53 -5.54
CA PRO A 40 5.31 -14.80 -4.30
C PRO A 40 5.27 -13.61 -3.34
N TYR A 41 6.18 -12.64 -3.48
CA TYR A 41 6.19 -11.40 -2.70
C TYR A 41 5.21 -10.34 -3.23
N ASN A 42 4.67 -10.51 -4.46
CA ASN A 42 3.74 -9.53 -5.03
C ASN A 42 2.35 -9.69 -4.40
N THR A 43 2.00 -8.80 -3.49
CA THR A 43 0.72 -8.85 -2.77
C THR A 43 -0.45 -8.33 -3.58
N TYR A 44 -0.26 -7.85 -4.81
CA TYR A 44 -1.34 -7.60 -5.78
C TYR A 44 -1.83 -8.89 -6.41
N LYS A 45 -0.99 -9.92 -6.52
CA LYS A 45 -1.33 -11.20 -7.13
C LYS A 45 -1.56 -12.34 -6.15
N ASN A 46 -1.02 -12.21 -4.93
CA ASN A 46 -1.08 -13.25 -3.92
C ASN A 46 -1.77 -12.71 -2.67
N LYS A 47 -2.81 -13.38 -2.21
CA LYS A 47 -3.53 -13.04 -0.99
C LYS A 47 -2.68 -13.36 0.24
N GLY A 48 -2.93 -12.63 1.33
CA GLY A 48 -2.25 -12.87 2.60
C GLY A 48 -0.88 -12.22 2.69
N LEU A 49 -0.12 -12.63 3.68
CA LEU A 49 1.22 -12.12 3.93
C LEU A 49 2.23 -12.64 2.90
N PRO A 50 3.29 -11.84 2.57
CA PRO A 50 4.38 -12.36 1.75
C PRO A 50 5.12 -13.50 2.46
N PRO A 51 5.94 -14.31 1.72
CA PRO A 51 6.61 -15.49 2.29
C PRO A 51 7.60 -15.20 3.43
N GLY A 52 8.07 -13.96 3.52
CA GLY A 52 9.02 -13.55 4.55
C GLY A 52 9.07 -12.03 4.69
N PRO A 53 9.87 -11.51 5.64
CA PRO A 53 10.00 -10.08 5.86
C PRO A 53 10.70 -9.40 4.69
N ILE A 54 10.34 -8.16 4.43
CA ILE A 54 10.96 -7.31 3.39
C ILE A 54 11.84 -6.22 3.99
N SER A 55 11.78 -6.02 5.29
CA SER A 55 12.60 -5.05 6.01
C SER A 55 12.65 -5.38 7.50
N ILE A 56 13.56 -4.71 8.22
CA ILE A 56 13.62 -4.80 9.68
C ILE A 56 12.51 -3.91 10.26
N VAL A 57 11.75 -4.48 11.22
CA VAL A 57 10.63 -3.78 11.86
C VAL A 57 11.11 -3.06 13.11
N SER A 58 10.78 -1.77 13.26
CA SER A 58 11.08 -0.99 14.45
C SER A 58 10.17 -1.37 15.63
N GLY A 59 10.63 -1.09 16.87
CA GLY A 59 9.83 -1.28 18.07
C GLY A 59 8.51 -0.51 18.04
N ASP A 60 8.52 0.70 17.49
CA ASP A 60 7.31 1.53 17.36
C ASP A 60 6.25 0.86 16.48
N VAL A 61 6.66 0.21 15.39
CA VAL A 61 5.74 -0.52 14.51
C VAL A 61 5.15 -1.72 15.24
N ILE A 62 5.97 -2.46 16.02
CA ILE A 62 5.50 -3.59 16.81
C ILE A 62 4.44 -3.12 17.82
N ASP A 63 4.68 -2.03 18.54
CA ASP A 63 3.73 -1.47 19.51
C ASP A 63 2.42 -1.08 18.82
N ARG A 64 2.46 -0.48 17.63
CA ARG A 64 1.27 -0.11 16.86
C ARG A 64 0.47 -1.34 16.44
N VAL A 65 1.13 -2.42 16.06
CA VAL A 65 0.44 -3.68 15.70
C VAL A 65 -0.24 -4.28 16.91
N LEU A 66 0.41 -4.28 18.07
CA LEU A 66 -0.15 -4.79 19.33
C LEU A 66 -1.33 -3.95 19.83
N ASN A 67 -1.37 -2.66 19.49
CA ASN A 67 -2.40 -1.71 19.90
C ASN A 67 -3.20 -1.21 18.69
N LEU A 68 -3.59 -2.12 17.79
CA LEU A 68 -4.31 -1.78 16.58
C LEU A 68 -5.60 -1.03 16.85
N GLU A 69 -5.78 0.10 16.17
CA GLU A 69 -7.04 0.82 16.13
C GLU A 69 -8.06 0.01 15.32
N ARG A 70 -9.27 -0.15 15.86
CA ARG A 70 -10.35 -0.87 15.18
C ARG A 70 -11.14 0.09 14.31
N HIS A 71 -11.22 -0.22 13.01
CA HIS A 71 -12.01 0.52 12.03
C HIS A 71 -12.37 -0.40 10.86
N LYS A 72 -13.13 0.13 9.91
CA LYS A 72 -13.59 -0.63 8.74
C LYS A 72 -12.84 -0.29 7.46
N TYR A 73 -11.77 0.51 7.53
CA TYR A 73 -11.04 0.92 6.35
C TYR A 73 -10.29 -0.26 5.71
N ILE A 74 -10.44 -0.44 4.42
CA ILE A 74 -9.74 -1.43 3.61
C ILE A 74 -8.93 -0.80 2.47
N TYR A 75 -9.01 0.51 2.30
CA TYR A 75 -8.24 1.26 1.32
C TYR A 75 -7.51 2.42 1.96
N PHE A 76 -6.33 2.73 1.46
CA PHE A 76 -5.62 3.94 1.81
C PHE A 76 -4.71 4.38 0.67
N CYS A 77 -4.41 5.68 0.61
CA CYS A 77 -3.39 6.23 -0.25
C CYS A 77 -2.81 7.49 0.40
N ALA A 78 -1.69 7.98 -0.12
CA ALA A 78 -1.14 9.24 0.36
C ALA A 78 -2.10 10.40 0.07
N LYS A 79 -2.17 11.36 1.00
CA LYS A 79 -2.97 12.58 0.77
C LYS A 79 -2.34 13.45 -0.31
N ALA A 80 -3.18 14.12 -1.09
CA ALA A 80 -2.77 14.98 -2.18
C ALA A 80 -1.97 16.21 -1.73
N ASP A 81 -2.03 16.58 -0.46
CA ASP A 81 -1.29 17.71 0.11
C ASP A 81 0.17 17.38 0.50
N PHE A 82 0.60 16.13 0.30
CA PHE A 82 1.94 15.64 0.63
C PHE A 82 2.33 15.81 2.10
N SER A 83 1.35 15.76 3.03
CA SER A 83 1.56 15.93 4.47
C SER A 83 2.09 14.68 5.18
N GLU A 84 2.48 13.63 4.44
CA GLU A 84 2.88 12.31 4.94
C GLU A 84 1.73 11.54 5.63
N ASN A 85 0.52 12.09 5.62
CA ASN A 85 -0.69 11.41 6.09
C ASN A 85 -1.32 10.58 4.97
N HIS A 86 -2.24 9.71 5.34
CA HIS A 86 -2.96 8.85 4.41
C HIS A 86 -4.45 9.21 4.37
N ALA A 87 -5.06 9.09 3.18
CA ALA A 87 -6.49 9.13 3.01
C ALA A 87 -7.04 7.70 3.05
N PHE A 88 -8.02 7.45 3.90
CA PHE A 88 -8.59 6.12 4.12
C PHE A 88 -9.99 6.01 3.51
N ALA A 89 -10.37 4.81 3.10
CA ALA A 89 -11.67 4.57 2.50
C ALA A 89 -12.19 3.16 2.82
N VAL A 90 -13.52 3.05 2.92
CA VAL A 90 -14.23 1.77 3.08
C VAL A 90 -14.67 1.24 1.71
N THR A 91 -15.02 2.12 0.76
CA THR A 91 -15.47 1.76 -0.58
C THR A 91 -14.41 2.00 -1.63
N TYR A 92 -14.48 1.23 -2.72
CA TYR A 92 -13.56 1.37 -3.84
C TYR A 92 -13.73 2.72 -4.56
N GLU A 93 -14.96 3.21 -4.70
CA GLU A 93 -15.24 4.51 -5.33
C GLU A 93 -14.58 5.66 -4.57
N GLU A 94 -14.72 5.67 -3.24
CA GLU A 94 -14.07 6.66 -2.38
C GLU A 94 -12.54 6.58 -2.49
N HIS A 95 -11.99 5.37 -2.50
CA HIS A 95 -10.56 5.15 -2.69
C HIS A 95 -10.07 5.66 -4.05
N MET A 96 -10.83 5.41 -5.12
CA MET A 96 -10.46 5.88 -6.47
C MET A 96 -10.43 7.39 -6.55
N LYS A 97 -11.35 8.08 -5.87
CA LYS A 97 -11.31 9.54 -5.79
C LYS A 97 -10.05 10.02 -5.08
N ASN A 98 -9.71 9.42 -3.94
CA ASN A 98 -8.51 9.77 -3.19
C ASN A 98 -7.23 9.51 -4.00
N ALA A 99 -7.16 8.36 -4.66
CA ALA A 99 -6.03 7.99 -5.50
C ALA A 99 -5.89 8.92 -6.72
N SER A 100 -7.02 9.28 -7.36
CA SER A 100 -7.03 10.22 -8.49
C SER A 100 -6.49 11.59 -8.07
N ASP A 101 -6.90 12.11 -6.91
CA ASP A 101 -6.41 13.38 -6.39
C ASP A 101 -4.90 13.34 -6.15
N TYR A 102 -4.39 12.25 -5.59
CA TYR A 102 -2.96 12.07 -5.39
C TYR A 102 -2.18 11.98 -6.70
N GLN A 103 -2.69 11.23 -7.69
CA GLN A 103 -2.05 11.11 -9.00
C GLN A 103 -1.99 12.46 -9.72
N LYS A 104 -3.07 13.25 -9.65
CA LYS A 104 -3.09 14.61 -10.21
C LYS A 104 -2.05 15.51 -9.54
N ALA A 105 -1.91 15.41 -8.20
CA ALA A 105 -0.91 16.17 -7.47
C ALA A 105 0.52 15.77 -7.87
N LEU A 106 0.79 14.47 -8.09
CA LEU A 106 2.07 13.99 -8.60
C LEU A 106 2.36 14.51 -10.00
N ASP A 107 1.36 14.50 -10.88
CA ASP A 107 1.50 14.99 -12.25
C ASP A 107 1.82 16.50 -12.28
N GLN A 108 1.15 17.29 -11.43
CA GLN A 108 1.44 18.72 -11.27
C GLN A 108 2.88 18.99 -10.83
N ARG A 109 3.45 18.09 -10.00
CA ARG A 109 4.84 18.17 -9.57
C ARG A 109 5.81 17.46 -10.52
N LYS A 110 5.32 16.93 -11.65
CA LYS A 110 6.11 16.20 -12.66
C LYS A 110 6.89 15.01 -12.08
N ILE A 111 6.29 14.30 -11.13
CA ILE A 111 6.83 13.06 -10.56
C ILE A 111 6.23 11.88 -11.34
N HIS A 112 7.08 11.11 -11.99
CA HIS A 112 6.65 9.97 -12.82
C HIS A 112 7.23 8.64 -12.36
#